data_a07c9b9833ac3a047b040dcba7cd3a31
#
_entry.id   a07c9b9833ac3a047b040dcba7cd3a31
#
_cell.length_a   1.000
_cell.length_b   1.000
_cell.length_c   1.000
_cell.angle_alpha   90.00
_cell.angle_beta   90.00
_cell.angle_gamma   90.00
#
_symmetry.space_group_name_H-M   'P 1'
#
loop_
_entity.id
_entity.type
_entity.pdbx_description
1 polymer ?
#
loop_
_entity_poly.entity_id
_entity_poly.type
_entity_poly.pdbx_seq_one_letter_code
_entity_poly.pdbx_strand_id
1 'polypeptide(L)'
;GHLSSNLGVVELTLAVHYVFNTPYDRLIWDVGHQSYPHKILTGRREHMAGLRQYGGISGFPKRSESEFDSFGTAHSSTSISAALGMAVAARNAGIDRQHIAVIGDGV
;
A
#
# COMPACT_ATOMS: atom_id res chain seq x y z
N GLY A 1 -17.23 2.79 7.71
CA GLY A 1 -16.26 1.90 8.14
C GLY A 1 -14.84 2.17 7.68
N HIS A 2 -14.50 1.75 6.48
CA HIS A 2 -13.12 1.83 6.01
C HIS A 2 -12.61 3.26 5.79
N LEU A 3 -13.52 4.20 5.54
CA LEU A 3 -13.12 5.60 5.40
C LEU A 3 -12.51 6.15 6.70
N SER A 4 -13.09 5.79 7.84
CA SER A 4 -12.58 6.23 9.15
C SER A 4 -11.15 5.74 9.38
N SER A 5 -10.86 4.49 9.01
CA SER A 5 -9.51 3.94 9.11
C SER A 5 -8.50 4.73 8.26
N ASN A 6 -8.92 5.12 7.06
CA ASN A 6 -8.06 5.90 6.17
C ASN A 6 -7.78 7.30 6.70
N LEU A 7 -8.76 7.94 7.33
CA LEU A 7 -8.55 9.26 7.93
C LEU A 7 -7.51 9.20 9.05
N GLY A 8 -7.45 8.09 9.77
CA GLY A 8 -6.48 7.90 10.85
C GLY A 8 -5.04 7.71 10.40
N VAL A 9 -4.81 7.45 9.11
CA VAL A 9 -3.46 7.18 8.58
C VAL A 9 -2.99 8.21 7.56
N VAL A 10 -3.69 9.34 7.41
CA VAL A 10 -3.34 10.35 6.41
C VAL A 10 -1.92 10.88 6.63
N GLU A 11 -1.59 11.27 7.85
CA GLU A 11 -0.27 11.82 8.16
C GLU A 11 0.82 10.78 7.94
N LEU A 12 0.58 9.55 8.34
CA LEU A 12 1.54 8.45 8.14
C LEU A 12 1.78 8.21 6.65
N THR A 13 0.71 8.19 5.86
CA THR A 13 0.81 7.96 4.41
C THR A 13 1.62 9.07 3.75
N LEU A 14 1.35 10.33 4.12
CA LEU A 14 2.11 11.47 3.60
C LEU A 14 3.60 11.36 3.97
N ALA A 15 3.89 11.01 5.22
CA ALA A 15 5.27 10.87 5.69
C ALA A 15 6.01 9.77 4.94
N VAL A 16 5.38 8.63 4.74
CA VAL A 16 5.98 7.48 4.03
C VAL A 16 6.31 7.88 2.59
N HIS A 17 5.38 8.50 1.89
CA HIS A 17 5.62 8.92 0.50
C HIS A 17 6.63 10.06 0.38
N TYR A 18 6.79 10.85 1.43
CA TYR A 18 7.80 11.92 1.45
C TYR A 18 9.21 11.36 1.69
N VAL A 19 9.34 10.41 2.62
CA VAL A 19 10.66 9.91 3.06
C VAL A 19 11.20 8.82 2.15
N PHE A 20 10.36 7.92 1.67
CA PHE A 20 10.79 6.78 0.87
C PHE A 20 10.52 7.00 -0.60
N ASN A 21 11.38 6.43 -1.45
CA ASN A 21 11.32 6.60 -2.90
C ASN A 21 10.45 5.51 -3.53
N THR A 22 9.12 5.60 -3.34
CA THR A 22 8.20 4.65 -3.97
C THR A 22 8.01 5.01 -5.45
N PRO A 23 7.78 4.04 -6.33
CA PRO A 23 7.63 2.59 -6.09
C PRO A 23 8.95 1.83 -6.00
N TYR A 24 10.11 2.48 -6.17
CA TYR A 24 11.40 1.79 -6.05
C TYR A 24 11.52 1.11 -4.68
N ASP A 25 11.28 1.86 -3.60
CA ASP A 25 11.07 1.30 -2.27
C ASP A 25 9.67 0.69 -2.24
N ARG A 26 9.53 -0.47 -1.61
CA ARG A 26 8.27 -1.22 -1.63
C ARG A 26 7.43 -0.93 -0.40
N LEU A 27 6.19 -0.55 -0.64
CA LEU A 27 5.22 -0.21 0.41
C LEU A 27 4.11 -1.25 0.39
N ILE A 28 3.95 -1.97 1.50
CA ILE A 28 2.97 -3.04 1.66
C ILE A 28 1.99 -2.65 2.78
N TRP A 29 0.70 -2.75 2.50
CA TRP A 29 -0.36 -2.44 3.45
C TRP A 29 -0.90 -3.71 4.09
N ASP A 30 -0.97 -3.72 5.43
CA ASP A 30 -1.63 -4.81 6.13
C ASP A 30 -3.14 -4.55 6.13
N VAL A 31 -3.90 -5.57 5.74
CA VAL A 31 -5.32 -5.52 5.39
C VAL A 31 -5.61 -4.72 4.12
N GLY A 32 -5.09 -3.52 3.98
CA GLY A 32 -5.20 -2.72 2.75
C GLY A 32 -6.36 -1.74 2.68
N HIS A 33 -7.39 -1.86 3.53
CA HIS A 33 -8.53 -0.94 3.48
C HIS A 33 -8.16 0.48 3.94
N GLN A 34 -7.00 0.67 4.52
CA GLN A 34 -6.48 1.97 4.96
C GLN A 34 -5.60 2.63 3.88
N SER A 35 -5.72 2.20 2.64
CA SER A 35 -4.84 2.61 1.56
C SER A 35 -5.41 3.74 0.70
N TYR A 36 -6.55 4.33 1.04
CA TYR A 36 -7.16 5.38 0.22
C TYR A 36 -6.26 6.60 0.05
N PRO A 37 -5.61 7.14 1.11
CA PRO A 37 -4.65 8.23 0.91
C PRO A 37 -3.50 7.84 -0.02
N HIS A 38 -3.03 6.59 0.06
CA HIS A 38 -2.00 6.07 -0.84
C HIS A 38 -2.47 6.12 -2.30
N LYS A 39 -3.71 5.71 -2.57
CA LYS A 39 -4.27 5.75 -3.92
C LYS A 39 -4.38 7.19 -4.45
N ILE A 40 -4.79 8.11 -3.61
CA ILE A 40 -4.89 9.52 -3.98
C ILE A 40 -3.50 10.08 -4.32
N LEU A 41 -2.49 9.83 -3.48
CA LEU A 41 -1.13 10.32 -3.68
C LEU A 41 -0.44 9.69 -4.89
N THR A 42 -0.85 8.49 -5.29
CA THR A 42 -0.22 7.77 -6.40
C THR A 42 -1.01 7.89 -7.71
N GLY A 43 -1.77 8.96 -7.86
CA GLY A 43 -2.35 9.34 -9.15
C GLY A 43 -3.76 8.85 -9.41
N ARG A 44 -4.43 8.28 -8.41
CA ARG A 44 -5.78 7.74 -8.60
C ARG A 44 -6.88 8.60 -7.97
N ARG A 45 -6.55 9.85 -7.64
CA ARG A 45 -7.50 10.78 -7.03
C ARG A 45 -8.77 10.95 -7.85
N GLU A 46 -8.62 11.10 -9.16
CA GLU A 46 -9.75 11.33 -10.06
C GLU A 46 -10.65 10.10 -10.22
N HIS A 47 -10.15 8.94 -9.85
CA HIS A 47 -10.88 7.68 -9.97
C HIS A 47 -11.59 7.26 -8.67
N MET A 48 -11.48 8.05 -7.61
CA MET A 48 -12.05 7.67 -6.30
C MET A 48 -13.58 7.54 -6.33
N ALA A 49 -14.26 8.25 -7.23
CA ALA A 49 -15.71 8.12 -7.39
C ALA A 49 -16.13 6.71 -7.83
N GLY A 50 -15.22 5.98 -8.53
CA GLY A 50 -15.46 4.60 -8.95
C GLY A 50 -14.97 3.55 -7.98
N LEU A 51 -14.57 3.95 -6.77
CA LEU A 51 -14.04 3.03 -5.76
C LEU A 51 -15.05 1.91 -5.47
N ARG A 52 -14.57 0.65 -5.59
CA ARG A 52 -15.38 -0.56 -5.39
C ARG A 52 -16.52 -0.74 -6.40
N GLN A 53 -16.58 0.09 -7.44
CA GLN A 53 -17.59 -0.05 -8.47
C GLN A 53 -17.08 -0.95 -9.60
N TYR A 54 -18.01 -1.54 -10.34
CA TYR A 54 -17.65 -2.32 -11.51
C TYR A 54 -16.91 -1.44 -12.53
N GLY A 55 -15.73 -1.88 -12.96
CA GLY A 55 -14.90 -1.10 -13.87
C GLY A 55 -14.15 0.05 -13.20
N GLY A 56 -14.34 0.28 -11.89
CA GLY A 56 -13.63 1.30 -11.12
C GLY A 56 -12.42 0.74 -10.38
N ILE A 57 -11.84 1.56 -9.49
CA ILE A 57 -10.66 1.15 -8.73
C ILE A 57 -11.05 0.28 -7.53
N SER A 58 -10.11 -0.58 -7.11
CA SER A 58 -10.28 -1.48 -5.99
C SER A 58 -10.30 -0.74 -4.65
N GLY A 59 -11.03 -1.29 -3.67
CA GLY A 59 -11.00 -0.81 -2.29
C GLY A 59 -9.72 -1.18 -1.54
N PHE A 60 -8.88 -2.02 -2.13
CA PHE A 60 -7.62 -2.48 -1.55
C PHE A 60 -6.48 -2.27 -2.54
N PRO A 61 -5.19 -2.28 -2.10
CA PRO A 61 -4.07 -2.24 -3.03
C PRO A 61 -4.14 -3.40 -4.01
N LYS A 62 -3.80 -3.14 -5.26
CA LYS A 62 -3.87 -4.13 -6.34
C LYS A 62 -2.76 -3.87 -7.33
N ARG A 63 -1.88 -4.84 -7.51
CA ARG A 63 -0.68 -4.71 -8.35
C ARG A 63 -1.03 -4.34 -9.80
N SER A 64 -2.11 -4.89 -10.33
CA SER A 64 -2.54 -4.60 -11.71
C SER A 64 -3.08 -3.19 -11.90
N GLU A 65 -3.37 -2.48 -10.81
CA GLU A 65 -3.94 -1.13 -10.85
C GLU A 65 -2.86 -0.05 -10.89
N SER A 66 -1.75 -0.25 -10.20
CA SER A 66 -0.68 0.75 -10.12
C SER A 66 0.64 0.11 -9.74
N GLU A 67 1.75 0.64 -10.29
CA GLU A 67 3.10 0.22 -9.90
C GLU A 67 3.43 0.57 -8.45
N PHE A 68 2.68 1.51 -7.85
CA PHE A 68 2.85 1.88 -6.44
C PHE A 68 2.18 0.88 -5.49
N ASP A 69 1.38 -0.04 -6.00
CA ASP A 69 0.77 -1.11 -5.21
C ASP A 69 1.66 -2.35 -5.31
N SER A 70 2.63 -2.45 -4.39
CA SER A 70 3.65 -3.51 -4.41
C SER A 70 3.09 -4.90 -4.13
N PHE A 71 1.97 -4.99 -3.42
CA PHE A 71 1.37 -6.25 -3.02
C PHE A 71 -0.14 -6.07 -2.85
N GLY A 72 -0.91 -6.90 -3.51
CA GLY A 72 -2.37 -6.90 -3.38
C GLY A 72 -2.78 -7.62 -2.10
N THR A 73 -3.50 -6.93 -1.22
CA THR A 73 -3.90 -7.50 0.05
C THR A 73 -5.33 -7.12 0.41
N ALA A 74 -6.02 -8.03 1.08
CA ALA A 74 -7.35 -7.82 1.63
C ALA A 74 -7.50 -8.50 3.00
N HIS A 75 -6.51 -9.25 3.43
CA HIS A 75 -6.52 -9.99 4.69
C HIS A 75 -5.43 -9.48 5.62
N SER A 76 -5.70 -9.51 6.93
CA SER A 76 -4.75 -9.05 7.94
C SER A 76 -3.55 -9.96 8.08
N SER A 77 -2.49 -9.42 8.62
CA SER A 77 -1.28 -10.15 9.05
C SER A 77 -0.47 -10.79 7.92
N THR A 78 -0.65 -10.34 6.67
CA THR A 78 0.14 -10.85 5.54
C THR A 78 1.30 -9.93 5.16
N SER A 79 1.27 -8.66 5.59
CA SER A 79 2.23 -7.66 5.14
C SER A 79 3.65 -7.93 5.59
N ILE A 80 3.84 -8.40 6.83
CA ILE A 80 5.18 -8.66 7.38
C ILE A 80 5.87 -9.76 6.59
N SER A 81 5.18 -10.89 6.35
CA SER A 81 5.73 -11.99 5.57
C SER A 81 6.01 -11.58 4.13
N ALA A 82 5.11 -10.81 3.51
CA ALA A 82 5.29 -10.33 2.15
C ALA A 82 6.50 -9.39 2.07
N ALA A 83 6.61 -8.44 3.00
CA ALA A 83 7.73 -7.50 3.03
C ALA A 83 9.06 -8.23 3.24
N LEU A 84 9.09 -9.20 4.14
CA LEU A 84 10.30 -9.99 4.38
C LEU A 84 10.72 -10.78 3.14
N GLY A 85 9.77 -11.45 2.48
CA GLY A 85 10.07 -12.20 1.26
C GLY A 85 10.61 -11.32 0.15
N MET A 86 10.00 -10.15 -0.04
CA MET A 86 10.46 -9.19 -1.03
C MET A 86 11.83 -8.62 -0.69
N ALA A 87 12.11 -8.37 0.60
CA ALA A 87 13.40 -7.87 1.05
C ALA A 87 14.51 -8.89 0.82
N VAL A 88 14.26 -10.17 1.13
CA VAL A 88 15.21 -11.25 0.89
C VAL A 88 15.49 -11.39 -0.60
N ALA A 89 14.47 -11.36 -1.44
CA ALA A 89 14.62 -11.45 -2.88
C ALA A 89 15.46 -10.29 -3.43
N ALA A 90 15.20 -9.07 -2.98
CA ALA A 90 15.96 -7.90 -3.40
C ALA A 90 17.42 -8.00 -2.97
N ARG A 91 17.67 -8.43 -1.74
CA ARG A 91 19.03 -8.62 -1.23
C ARG A 91 19.79 -9.65 -2.06
N ASN A 92 19.17 -10.78 -2.37
CA ASN A 92 19.79 -11.84 -3.16
C ASN A 92 20.09 -11.38 -4.59
N ALA A 93 19.29 -10.43 -5.12
CA ALA A 93 19.50 -9.85 -6.44
C ALA A 93 20.49 -8.67 -6.43
N GLY A 94 21.01 -8.27 -5.26
CA GLY A 94 21.89 -7.12 -5.14
C GLY A 94 21.20 -5.78 -5.28
N ILE A 95 19.89 -5.72 -5.05
CA ILE A 95 19.10 -4.49 -5.15
C ILE A 95 19.01 -3.84 -3.78
N ASP A 96 19.43 -2.57 -3.70
CA ASP A 96 19.37 -1.78 -2.48
C ASP A 96 18.08 -0.96 -2.47
N ARG A 97 17.07 -1.42 -1.72
CA ARG A 97 15.80 -0.71 -1.55
C ARG A 97 15.21 -1.00 -0.18
N GLN A 98 14.36 -0.10 0.27
CA GLN A 98 13.63 -0.25 1.52
C GLN A 98 12.31 -0.99 1.29
N HIS A 99 11.87 -1.71 2.32
CA HIS A 99 10.58 -2.43 2.31
C HIS A 99 9.83 -2.02 3.56
N ILE A 100 8.68 -1.38 3.38
CA ILE A 100 7.89 -0.79 4.45
C ILE A 100 6.56 -1.53 4.53
N ALA A 101 6.25 -2.08 5.70
CA ALA A 101 4.94 -2.67 5.96
C ALA A 101 4.17 -1.74 6.91
N VAL A 102 2.97 -1.35 6.49
CA VAL A 102 2.06 -0.54 7.32
C VAL A 102 1.05 -1.48 7.93
N ILE A 103 1.10 -1.61 9.26
CA ILE A 103 0.26 -2.56 10.00
C ILE A 103 -0.59 -1.82 11.03
N GLY A 104 -1.74 -2.41 11.39
CA GLY A 104 -2.55 -1.93 12.48
C GLY A 104 -2.13 -2.57 13.81
N ASP A 105 -2.37 -1.88 14.91
CA ASP A 105 -2.01 -2.37 16.24
C ASP A 105 -2.92 -3.51 16.73
N GLY A 106 -4.03 -3.74 16.06
CA GLY A 106 -4.97 -4.79 16.39
C GLY A 106 -4.77 -6.12 15.64
N VAL A 107 -3.71 -6.23 14.88
CA VAL A 107 -3.45 -7.45 14.09
C VAL A 107 -2.39 -8.35 14.71
#